data_0f0b1af481eee4ed643e0d6d03e15707
#
_entry.id   0f0b1af481eee4ed643e0d6d03e15707
#
_cell.length_a   1.000
_cell.length_b   1.000
_cell.length_c   1.000
_cell.angle_alpha   90.00
_cell.angle_beta   90.00
_cell.angle_gamma   90.00
#
_symmetry.space_group_name_H-M   'P 1'
#
loop_
_entity.id
_entity.type
_entity.pdbx_description
1 polymer ?
#
loop_
_entity_poly.entity_id
_entity_poly.type
_entity_poly.pdbx_seq_one_letter_code
_entity_poly.pdbx_strand_id
1 'polypeptide(L)'
;GFVPDEEQGLRGAKAFDVSEFGADFGYTLDCCGIGEFVYENWNAGDAEIIFTGQSAHPMSAKGKLKNSLLMAHKFISMLPGGEAPEYTEGREGYYWVKQLQGNSARSVLKLDIRDFSEEGYHARKTFVRQLAESACALWGEGSVICQLSDRYANVFNSLQGEGHYPIDIALRAYQRCGITPTPVAMRGGYDGAVLSQKGLPCPNIFT
;
A
#
# COMPACT_ATOMS: atom_id res chain seq x y z
N GLY A 1 17.43 -6.02 -18.05
CA GLY A 1 16.65 -7.23 -17.71
C GLY A 1 15.19 -7.04 -18.03
N PHE A 2 14.48 -8.13 -18.23
CA PHE A 2 13.01 -8.14 -18.35
C PHE A 2 12.46 -8.96 -17.20
N VAL A 3 11.47 -8.44 -16.50
CA VAL A 3 10.82 -9.13 -15.37
C VAL A 3 9.37 -9.41 -15.73
N PRO A 4 8.86 -10.65 -15.53
CA PRO A 4 7.48 -11.01 -15.79
C PRO A 4 6.57 -10.65 -14.62
N ASP A 5 5.24 -10.72 -14.85
CA ASP A 5 4.20 -10.68 -13.82
C ASP A 5 4.19 -9.38 -12.98
N GLU A 6 4.48 -8.22 -13.58
CA GLU A 6 4.38 -6.93 -12.91
C GLU A 6 2.96 -6.71 -12.39
N GLU A 7 1.95 -6.85 -13.25
CA GLU A 7 0.52 -6.69 -12.97
C GLU A 7 -0.05 -7.72 -11.97
N GLN A 8 0.71 -8.79 -11.71
CA GLN A 8 0.37 -9.82 -10.73
C GLN A 8 0.96 -9.53 -9.33
N GLY A 9 1.18 -8.26 -9.00
CA GLY A 9 1.71 -7.81 -7.72
C GLY A 9 3.24 -7.82 -7.65
N LEU A 10 3.90 -7.43 -8.74
CA LEU A 10 5.36 -7.25 -8.82
C LEU A 10 6.14 -8.57 -8.56
N ARG A 11 5.59 -9.70 -9.01
CA ARG A 11 6.12 -11.04 -8.67
C ARG A 11 7.51 -11.25 -9.24
N GLY A 12 7.75 -10.81 -10.47
CA GLY A 12 9.04 -10.91 -11.13
C GLY A 12 10.13 -10.11 -10.40
N ALA A 13 9.84 -8.85 -10.05
CA ALA A 13 10.76 -8.01 -9.28
C ALA A 13 11.04 -8.58 -7.88
N LYS A 14 10.04 -9.16 -7.23
CA LYS A 14 10.20 -9.84 -5.94
C LYS A 14 11.11 -11.07 -6.02
N ALA A 15 11.05 -11.83 -7.12
CA ALA A 15 11.88 -13.00 -7.36
C ALA A 15 13.28 -12.66 -7.92
N PHE A 16 13.46 -11.43 -8.45
CA PHE A 16 14.72 -11.02 -9.08
C PHE A 16 15.87 -10.98 -8.07
N ASP A 17 16.99 -11.61 -8.39
CA ASP A 17 18.20 -11.54 -7.56
C ASP A 17 19.06 -10.35 -7.94
N VAL A 18 18.98 -9.30 -7.11
CA VAL A 18 19.73 -8.05 -7.28
C VAL A 18 21.23 -8.27 -7.11
N SER A 19 21.63 -9.19 -6.22
CA SER A 19 23.04 -9.45 -5.92
C SER A 19 23.77 -10.13 -7.09
N GLU A 20 23.10 -11.08 -7.76
CA GLU A 20 23.63 -11.72 -8.97
C GLU A 20 23.65 -10.77 -10.17
N PHE A 21 22.73 -9.79 -10.21
CA PHE A 21 22.67 -8.82 -11.29
C PHE A 21 23.88 -7.88 -11.31
N GLY A 22 24.44 -7.55 -10.14
CA GLY A 22 25.73 -6.87 -9.99
C GLY A 22 25.75 -5.43 -10.52
N ALA A 23 24.63 -4.74 -10.53
CA ALA A 23 24.53 -3.32 -10.91
C ALA A 23 24.46 -2.41 -9.68
N ASP A 24 25.06 -1.23 -9.75
CA ASP A 24 25.03 -0.24 -8.68
C ASP A 24 23.67 0.48 -8.61
N PHE A 25 22.97 0.61 -9.73
CA PHE A 25 21.63 1.20 -9.86
C PHE A 25 20.97 0.77 -11.16
N GLY A 26 19.68 1.08 -11.30
CA GLY A 26 18.92 0.83 -12.53
C GLY A 26 17.88 1.90 -12.81
N TYR A 27 17.22 1.78 -13.94
CA TYR A 27 16.00 2.49 -14.27
C TYR A 27 14.98 1.48 -14.78
N THR A 28 13.74 1.59 -14.33
CA THR A 28 12.63 0.96 -15.03
C THR A 28 12.15 1.87 -16.15
N LEU A 29 11.63 1.25 -17.22
CA LEU A 29 10.94 1.92 -18.30
C LEU A 29 9.52 1.38 -18.29
N ASP A 30 8.67 2.06 -17.55
CA ASP A 30 7.29 1.64 -17.32
C ASP A 30 6.40 2.87 -17.22
N CYS A 31 5.40 2.96 -18.09
CA CYS A 31 4.48 4.09 -18.22
C CYS A 31 5.13 5.45 -18.55
N CYS A 32 4.29 6.44 -18.53
CA CYS A 32 4.58 7.87 -18.44
C CYS A 32 4.93 8.56 -19.79
N GLY A 33 4.57 9.84 -19.89
CA GLY A 33 4.86 10.66 -21.06
C GLY A 33 6.31 11.15 -21.11
N ILE A 34 6.74 11.59 -22.29
CA ILE A 34 8.09 12.11 -22.49
C ILE A 34 8.40 13.22 -21.47
N GLY A 35 9.52 13.06 -20.77
CA GLY A 35 9.98 13.98 -19.74
C GLY A 35 9.52 13.63 -18.33
N GLU A 36 8.49 12.83 -18.16
CA GLU A 36 8.07 12.40 -16.83
C GLU A 36 9.12 11.50 -16.18
N PHE A 37 9.34 11.71 -14.89
CA PHE A 37 10.35 11.03 -14.10
C PHE A 37 9.81 10.68 -12.73
N VAL A 38 9.76 9.39 -12.42
CA VAL A 38 9.20 8.88 -11.17
C VAL A 38 10.30 8.38 -10.25
N TYR A 39 10.50 9.06 -9.16
CA TYR A 39 11.38 8.66 -8.06
C TYR A 39 10.69 8.79 -6.70
N GLU A 40 9.37 8.86 -6.71
CA GLU A 40 8.52 8.88 -5.54
C GLU A 40 7.20 8.14 -5.84
N ASN A 41 6.83 7.20 -4.98
CA ASN A 41 5.57 6.50 -5.05
C ASN A 41 5.03 6.22 -3.64
N TRP A 42 4.02 5.36 -3.52
CA TRP A 42 3.44 4.99 -2.23
C TRP A 42 4.34 4.08 -1.37
N ASN A 43 4.19 4.19 -0.04
CA ASN A 43 4.25 3.04 0.83
C ASN A 43 2.88 2.38 0.80
N ALA A 44 2.81 1.09 0.57
CA ALA A 44 1.56 0.36 0.36
C ALA A 44 1.51 -0.94 1.15
N GLY A 45 0.36 -1.22 1.74
CA GLY A 45 0.10 -2.45 2.46
C GLY A 45 -1.38 -2.78 2.52
N ASP A 46 -1.65 -3.97 3.01
CA ASP A 46 -3.02 -4.49 3.17
C ASP A 46 -3.33 -4.71 4.65
N ALA A 47 -4.60 -4.56 4.99
CA ALA A 47 -5.15 -5.04 6.25
C ALA A 47 -6.29 -6.00 5.97
N GLU A 48 -6.23 -7.18 6.58
CA GLU A 48 -7.36 -8.10 6.62
C GLU A 48 -7.91 -8.12 8.04
N ILE A 49 -9.18 -7.72 8.19
CA ILE A 49 -9.86 -7.67 9.47
C ILE A 49 -10.96 -8.73 9.47
N ILE A 50 -10.85 -9.68 10.38
CA ILE A 50 -11.78 -10.80 10.54
C ILE A 50 -12.67 -10.51 11.74
N PHE A 51 -13.97 -10.51 11.53
CA PHE A 51 -14.98 -10.35 12.58
C PHE A 51 -15.66 -11.68 12.81
N THR A 52 -15.66 -12.14 14.06
CA THR A 52 -16.35 -13.35 14.51
C THR A 52 -17.56 -12.95 15.34
N GLY A 53 -18.73 -13.23 14.79
CA GLY A 53 -20.01 -13.00 15.45
C GLY A 53 -20.43 -14.16 16.34
N GLN A 54 -21.55 -13.98 16.99
CA GLN A 54 -22.22 -15.04 17.77
C GLN A 54 -23.66 -15.21 17.28
N SER A 55 -23.95 -16.35 16.71
CA SER A 55 -25.31 -16.66 16.24
C SER A 55 -26.27 -16.92 17.38
N ALA A 56 -27.51 -16.47 17.24
CA ALA A 56 -28.62 -16.82 18.12
C ALA A 56 -29.92 -16.83 17.32
N HIS A 57 -30.88 -17.65 17.72
CA HIS A 57 -32.21 -17.64 17.10
C HIS A 57 -32.91 -16.30 17.36
N PRO A 58 -33.56 -15.67 16.36
CA PRO A 58 -34.19 -14.35 16.52
C PRO A 58 -35.11 -14.25 17.73
N MET A 59 -35.82 -15.34 18.07
CA MET A 59 -36.72 -15.42 19.23
C MET A 59 -36.03 -15.17 20.58
N SER A 60 -34.70 -15.45 20.67
CA SER A 60 -33.90 -15.31 21.89
C SER A 60 -32.60 -14.54 21.68
N ALA A 61 -32.56 -13.67 20.65
CA ALA A 61 -31.35 -12.99 20.20
C ALA A 61 -30.90 -11.85 21.10
N LYS A 62 -31.82 -11.24 21.89
CA LYS A 62 -31.52 -10.11 22.76
C LYS A 62 -30.38 -10.43 23.73
N GLY A 63 -29.30 -9.67 23.67
CA GLY A 63 -28.09 -9.83 24.50
C GLY A 63 -27.20 -11.03 24.13
N LYS A 64 -27.57 -11.82 23.10
CA LYS A 64 -26.80 -13.00 22.65
C LYS A 64 -26.26 -12.88 21.24
N LEU A 65 -27.07 -12.38 20.28
CA LEU A 65 -26.67 -12.26 18.89
C LEU A 65 -25.61 -11.15 18.75
N LYS A 66 -24.46 -11.51 18.20
CA LYS A 66 -23.44 -10.56 17.72
C LYS A 66 -23.31 -10.76 16.21
N ASN A 67 -23.79 -9.80 15.43
CA ASN A 67 -23.77 -9.89 13.97
C ASN A 67 -22.46 -9.34 13.42
N SER A 68 -21.60 -10.20 12.84
CA SER A 68 -20.29 -9.82 12.33
C SER A 68 -20.36 -8.81 11.19
N LEU A 69 -21.43 -8.79 10.39
CA LEU A 69 -21.62 -7.77 9.34
C LEU A 69 -21.84 -6.37 9.95
N LEU A 70 -22.60 -6.28 11.05
CA LEU A 70 -22.80 -5.00 11.75
C LEU A 70 -21.54 -4.58 12.51
N MET A 71 -20.73 -5.52 12.98
CA MET A 71 -19.41 -5.23 13.54
C MET A 71 -18.49 -4.63 12.47
N ALA A 72 -18.43 -5.24 11.28
CA ALA A 72 -17.63 -4.74 10.15
C ALA A 72 -18.13 -3.37 9.67
N HIS A 73 -19.45 -3.17 9.57
CA HIS A 73 -20.03 -1.86 9.23
C HIS A 73 -19.62 -0.78 10.24
N LYS A 74 -19.72 -1.09 11.54
CA LYS A 74 -19.30 -0.15 12.60
C LYS A 74 -17.81 0.16 12.50
N PHE A 75 -16.95 -0.83 12.24
CA PHE A 75 -15.52 -0.64 12.04
C PHE A 75 -15.24 0.31 10.86
N ILE A 76 -15.86 0.06 9.69
CA ILE A 76 -15.74 0.92 8.51
C ILE A 76 -16.18 2.35 8.83
N SER A 77 -17.27 2.53 9.58
CA SER A 77 -17.78 3.86 9.93
C SER A 77 -16.86 4.66 10.87
N MET A 78 -15.87 4.02 11.46
CA MET A 78 -14.85 4.68 12.30
C MET A 78 -13.57 5.03 11.53
N LEU A 79 -13.43 4.56 10.27
CA LEU A 79 -12.36 5.05 9.40
C LEU A 79 -12.61 6.52 9.04
N PRO A 80 -11.55 7.32 8.86
CA PRO A 80 -11.69 8.72 8.44
C PRO A 80 -12.37 8.81 7.06
N GLY A 81 -13.61 9.29 7.02
CA GLY A 81 -14.43 9.27 5.79
C GLY A 81 -13.89 10.11 4.64
N GLY A 82 -13.10 11.16 4.93
CA GLY A 82 -12.42 11.97 3.91
C GLY A 82 -11.10 11.38 3.39
N GLU A 83 -10.63 10.27 3.98
CA GLU A 83 -9.36 9.65 3.63
C GLU A 83 -9.57 8.34 2.84
N ALA A 84 -10.45 8.38 1.85
CA ALA A 84 -10.67 7.32 0.89
C ALA A 84 -10.14 7.73 -0.50
N PRO A 85 -9.82 6.78 -1.40
CA PRO A 85 -9.25 7.11 -2.72
C PRO A 85 -10.08 8.10 -3.53
N GLU A 86 -11.41 8.04 -3.40
CA GLU A 86 -12.36 8.93 -4.06
C GLU A 86 -12.36 10.38 -3.55
N TYR A 87 -11.69 10.65 -2.42
CA TYR A 87 -11.61 11.99 -1.80
C TYR A 87 -10.17 12.49 -1.64
N THR A 88 -9.18 11.74 -2.14
CA THR A 88 -7.76 12.09 -1.98
C THR A 88 -7.05 12.24 -3.32
N GLU A 89 -6.11 13.19 -3.37
CA GLU A 89 -5.28 13.45 -4.55
C GLU A 89 -3.81 13.66 -4.18
N GLY A 90 -2.95 13.82 -5.19
CA GLY A 90 -1.54 14.12 -4.99
C GLY A 90 -0.86 13.12 -4.04
N ARG A 91 -0.29 13.62 -2.94
CA ARG A 91 0.40 12.83 -1.92
C ARG A 91 -0.45 12.48 -0.70
N GLU A 92 -1.74 12.74 -0.73
CA GLU A 92 -2.65 12.43 0.37
C GLU A 92 -2.86 10.93 0.50
N GLY A 93 -2.52 10.36 1.66
CA GLY A 93 -2.70 8.95 1.96
C GLY A 93 -4.17 8.58 2.20
N TYR A 94 -4.46 7.27 2.14
CA TYR A 94 -5.85 6.80 2.25
C TYR A 94 -6.00 5.41 2.87
N TYR A 95 -7.26 5.10 3.22
CA TYR A 95 -7.78 3.76 3.52
C TYR A 95 -8.81 3.38 2.46
N TRP A 96 -8.54 2.35 1.69
CA TRP A 96 -9.49 1.88 0.69
C TRP A 96 -10.15 0.58 1.13
N VAL A 97 -11.47 0.63 1.35
CA VAL A 97 -12.30 -0.56 1.58
C VAL A 97 -12.45 -1.31 0.27
N LYS A 98 -11.63 -2.36 0.06
CA LYS A 98 -11.62 -3.13 -1.20
C LYS A 98 -12.70 -4.20 -1.25
N GLN A 99 -12.98 -4.81 -0.10
CA GLN A 99 -13.90 -5.93 -0.03
C GLN A 99 -14.47 -6.08 1.39
N LEU A 100 -15.76 -6.35 1.46
CA LEU A 100 -16.41 -6.88 2.66
C LEU A 100 -17.20 -8.12 2.23
N GLN A 101 -16.89 -9.27 2.84
CA GLN A 101 -17.55 -10.54 2.55
C GLN A 101 -17.86 -11.29 3.83
N GLY A 102 -19.03 -11.93 3.88
CA GLY A 102 -19.39 -12.76 5.04
C GLY A 102 -20.87 -12.85 5.29
N ASN A 103 -21.20 -13.27 6.52
CA ASN A 103 -22.55 -13.41 7.02
C ASN A 103 -22.59 -13.02 8.51
N SER A 104 -23.72 -13.25 9.21
CA SER A 104 -23.85 -12.87 10.62
C SER A 104 -22.86 -13.56 11.57
N ALA A 105 -22.34 -14.73 11.21
CA ALA A 105 -21.41 -15.49 12.05
C ALA A 105 -19.95 -15.08 11.84
N ARG A 106 -19.54 -14.78 10.60
CA ARG A 106 -18.17 -14.39 10.27
C ARG A 106 -18.16 -13.46 9.05
N SER A 107 -17.40 -12.38 9.14
CA SER A 107 -17.12 -11.52 7.99
C SER A 107 -15.64 -11.14 7.93
N VAL A 108 -15.19 -10.84 6.73
CA VAL A 108 -13.81 -10.43 6.41
C VAL A 108 -13.85 -9.11 5.65
N LEU A 109 -13.16 -8.14 6.18
CA LEU A 109 -12.93 -6.85 5.55
C LEU A 109 -11.50 -6.77 5.04
N LYS A 110 -11.31 -6.38 3.78
CA LYS A 110 -9.99 -6.12 3.20
C LYS A 110 -9.83 -4.64 2.91
N LEU A 111 -8.79 -4.06 3.47
CA LEU A 111 -8.38 -2.68 3.26
C LEU A 111 -7.05 -2.64 2.51
N ASP A 112 -6.90 -1.64 1.66
CA ASP A 112 -5.62 -1.16 1.14
C ASP A 112 -5.26 0.12 1.91
N ILE A 113 -4.02 0.21 2.39
CA ILE A 113 -3.50 1.35 3.14
C ILE A 113 -2.33 1.92 2.37
N ARG A 114 -2.39 3.22 2.06
CA ARG A 114 -1.32 3.90 1.34
C ARG A 114 -1.01 5.27 1.94
N ASP A 115 0.27 5.61 1.90
CA ASP A 115 0.76 6.95 2.20
C ASP A 115 2.11 7.17 1.51
N PHE A 116 2.40 8.40 1.08
CA PHE A 116 3.71 8.73 0.51
C PHE A 116 4.78 8.80 1.59
N SER A 117 4.46 9.34 2.76
CA SER A 117 5.42 9.38 3.86
C SER A 117 5.46 8.04 4.61
N GLU A 118 6.64 7.63 5.03
CA GLU A 118 6.82 6.43 5.85
C GLU A 118 6.15 6.61 7.21
N GLU A 119 6.29 7.78 7.81
CA GLU A 119 5.65 8.12 9.09
C GLU A 119 4.12 8.03 9.00
N GLY A 120 3.51 8.65 7.96
CA GLY A 120 2.08 8.61 7.72
C GLY A 120 1.58 7.18 7.48
N TYR A 121 2.33 6.40 6.72
CA TYR A 121 2.00 4.99 6.48
C TYR A 121 1.98 4.17 7.77
N HIS A 122 3.00 4.33 8.63
CA HIS A 122 3.05 3.65 9.91
C HIS A 122 1.96 4.13 10.88
N ALA A 123 1.65 5.43 10.88
CA ALA A 123 0.55 5.98 11.66
C ALA A 123 -0.80 5.38 11.24
N ARG A 124 -1.04 5.24 9.92
CA ARG A 124 -2.26 4.60 9.38
C ARG A 124 -2.38 3.14 9.78
N LYS A 125 -1.32 2.37 9.70
CA LYS A 125 -1.31 0.96 10.14
C LYS A 125 -1.58 0.84 11.64
N THR A 126 -0.96 1.72 12.43
CA THR A 126 -1.16 1.79 13.88
C THR A 126 -2.61 2.12 14.22
N PHE A 127 -3.21 3.09 13.53
CA PHE A 127 -4.62 3.45 13.71
C PHE A 127 -5.54 2.26 13.46
N VAL A 128 -5.36 1.52 12.34
CA VAL A 128 -6.18 0.35 12.03
C VAL A 128 -6.04 -0.74 13.09
N ARG A 129 -4.82 -0.96 13.62
CA ARG A 129 -4.57 -1.92 14.72
C ARG A 129 -5.29 -1.51 15.99
N GLN A 130 -5.14 -0.25 16.42
CA GLN A 130 -5.80 0.29 17.60
C GLN A 130 -7.32 0.24 17.48
N LEU A 131 -7.84 0.49 16.29
CA LEU A 131 -9.26 0.38 16.02
C LEU A 131 -9.75 -1.06 16.18
N ALA A 132 -8.98 -2.06 15.71
CA ALA A 132 -9.30 -3.48 15.90
C ALA A 132 -9.23 -3.91 17.37
N GLU A 133 -8.25 -3.42 18.13
CA GLU A 133 -8.12 -3.65 19.57
C GLU A 133 -9.32 -3.05 20.33
N SER A 134 -9.71 -1.83 20.00
CA SER A 134 -10.89 -1.18 20.57
C SER A 134 -12.17 -1.94 20.25
N ALA A 135 -12.27 -2.45 19.02
CA ALA A 135 -13.39 -3.29 18.59
C ALA A 135 -13.44 -4.61 19.37
N CYS A 136 -12.29 -5.24 19.60
CA CYS A 136 -12.18 -6.43 20.47
C CYS A 136 -12.68 -6.14 21.90
N ALA A 137 -12.27 -5.01 22.48
CA ALA A 137 -12.73 -4.62 23.82
C ALA A 137 -14.25 -4.43 23.88
N LEU A 138 -14.86 -3.91 22.79
CA LEU A 138 -16.31 -3.70 22.72
C LEU A 138 -17.10 -4.99 22.55
N TRP A 139 -16.62 -5.92 21.70
CA TRP A 139 -17.40 -7.13 21.31
C TRP A 139 -16.92 -8.42 21.97
N GLY A 140 -15.81 -8.38 22.67
CA GLY A 140 -15.22 -9.50 23.41
C GLY A 140 -13.91 -9.99 22.79
N GLU A 141 -13.08 -10.58 23.62
CA GLU A 141 -11.78 -11.12 23.22
C GLU A 141 -11.89 -12.11 22.05
N GLY A 142 -11.01 -12.00 21.07
CA GLY A 142 -10.99 -12.83 19.88
C GLY A 142 -12.10 -12.57 18.85
N SER A 143 -12.99 -11.59 19.11
CA SER A 143 -14.09 -11.25 18.18
C SER A 143 -13.59 -10.50 16.93
N VAL A 144 -12.44 -9.83 17.01
CA VAL A 144 -11.81 -9.11 15.90
C VAL A 144 -10.33 -9.47 15.82
N ILE A 145 -9.89 -9.89 14.64
CA ILE A 145 -8.49 -10.19 14.35
C ILE A 145 -8.06 -9.26 13.21
N CYS A 146 -6.95 -8.54 13.40
CA CYS A 146 -6.37 -7.66 12.39
C CYS A 146 -5.01 -8.21 11.96
N GLN A 147 -4.87 -8.46 10.66
CA GLN A 147 -3.63 -8.88 10.02
C GLN A 147 -3.18 -7.78 9.07
N LEU A 148 -1.96 -7.27 9.29
CA LEU A 148 -1.34 -6.23 8.47
C LEU A 148 -0.17 -6.82 7.69
N SER A 149 -0.06 -6.45 6.42
CA SER A 149 1.06 -6.84 5.57
C SER A 149 1.53 -5.68 4.71
N ASP A 150 2.83 -5.66 4.41
CA ASP A 150 3.43 -4.67 3.51
C ASP A 150 3.56 -5.25 2.11
N ARG A 151 3.28 -4.43 1.09
CA ARG A 151 3.45 -4.81 -0.32
C ARG A 151 4.74 -4.27 -0.91
N TYR A 152 4.96 -2.99 -0.77
CA TYR A 152 6.16 -2.27 -1.20
C TYR A 152 6.27 -0.94 -0.43
N ALA A 153 7.48 -0.38 -0.38
CA ALA A 153 7.71 0.96 0.15
C ALA A 153 7.86 1.98 -0.98
N ASN A 154 7.78 3.26 -0.61
CA ASN A 154 8.11 4.36 -1.49
C ASN A 154 9.57 4.23 -1.97
N VAL A 155 9.78 4.24 -3.28
CA VAL A 155 11.12 4.18 -3.87
C VAL A 155 12.01 5.31 -3.34
N PHE A 156 11.45 6.46 -3.03
CA PHE A 156 12.17 7.61 -2.48
C PHE A 156 12.91 7.27 -1.18
N ASN A 157 12.40 6.34 -0.37
CA ASN A 157 13.08 5.91 0.87
C ASN A 157 14.47 5.30 0.58
N SER A 158 14.63 4.65 -0.57
CA SER A 158 15.92 4.05 -1.02
C SER A 158 16.77 4.99 -1.86
N LEU A 159 16.23 6.15 -2.27
CA LEU A 159 16.91 7.12 -3.13
C LEU A 159 17.43 8.34 -2.36
N GLN A 160 17.60 8.22 -1.05
CA GLN A 160 18.16 9.27 -0.19
C GLN A 160 19.65 9.05 0.07
N GLY A 161 20.35 10.10 0.46
CA GLY A 161 21.76 10.03 0.77
C GLY A 161 22.60 9.53 -0.41
N GLU A 162 23.35 8.47 -0.22
CA GLU A 162 24.19 7.87 -1.28
C GLU A 162 23.35 7.26 -2.41
N GLY A 163 22.09 6.89 -2.16
CA GLY A 163 21.16 6.39 -3.19
C GLY A 163 20.60 7.43 -4.14
N HIS A 164 20.90 8.72 -3.96
CA HIS A 164 20.33 9.81 -4.76
C HIS A 164 20.96 9.94 -6.17
N TYR A 165 22.18 9.45 -6.37
CA TYR A 165 22.92 9.64 -7.62
C TYR A 165 22.21 9.17 -8.91
N PRO A 166 21.35 8.14 -8.95
CA PRO A 166 20.61 7.81 -10.17
C PRO A 166 19.66 8.93 -10.61
N ILE A 167 19.09 9.68 -9.66
CA ILE A 167 18.25 10.86 -9.95
C ILE A 167 19.08 11.92 -10.65
N ASP A 168 20.26 12.25 -10.12
CA ASP A 168 21.14 13.26 -10.69
C ASP A 168 21.65 12.87 -12.09
N ILE A 169 21.93 11.57 -12.30
CA ILE A 169 22.33 11.05 -13.62
C ILE A 169 21.20 11.21 -14.63
N ALA A 170 19.98 10.81 -14.27
CA ALA A 170 18.81 10.93 -15.13
C ALA A 170 18.55 12.40 -15.49
N LEU A 171 18.53 13.31 -14.51
CA LEU A 171 18.29 14.73 -14.74
C LEU A 171 19.32 15.35 -15.71
N ARG A 172 20.60 14.98 -15.58
CA ARG A 172 21.65 15.39 -16.53
C ARG A 172 21.44 14.81 -17.92
N ALA A 173 20.97 13.55 -18.02
CA ALA A 173 20.67 12.92 -19.30
C ALA A 173 19.50 13.62 -20.00
N TYR A 174 18.41 13.91 -19.30
CA TYR A 174 17.27 14.67 -19.80
C TYR A 174 17.72 16.01 -20.38
N GLN A 175 18.52 16.75 -19.60
CA GLN A 175 19.04 18.06 -20.03
C GLN A 175 19.89 17.95 -21.31
N ARG A 176 20.78 16.96 -21.41
CA ARG A 176 21.60 16.71 -22.62
C ARG A 176 20.77 16.36 -23.85
N CYS A 177 19.64 15.69 -23.66
CA CYS A 177 18.70 15.35 -24.72
C CYS A 177 17.73 16.49 -25.06
N GLY A 178 17.82 17.63 -24.39
CA GLY A 178 16.87 18.74 -24.58
C GLY A 178 15.46 18.45 -24.05
N ILE A 179 15.33 17.48 -23.16
CA ILE A 179 14.05 17.09 -22.54
C ILE A 179 13.93 17.78 -21.19
N THR A 180 12.81 18.45 -20.96
CA THR A 180 12.51 19.04 -19.65
C THR A 180 12.01 17.96 -18.72
N PRO A 181 12.70 17.66 -17.60
CA PRO A 181 12.25 16.67 -16.65
C PRO A 181 11.02 17.16 -15.88
N THR A 182 10.02 16.31 -15.76
CA THR A 182 8.79 16.56 -15.01
C THR A 182 8.67 15.50 -13.92
N PRO A 183 9.07 15.79 -12.67
CA PRO A 183 8.92 14.85 -11.56
C PRO A 183 7.45 14.50 -11.30
N VAL A 184 7.14 13.22 -11.19
CA VAL A 184 5.79 12.71 -10.93
C VAL A 184 5.80 11.88 -9.67
N ALA A 185 4.95 12.23 -8.71
CA ALA A 185 4.63 11.38 -7.57
C ALA A 185 3.60 10.33 -8.00
N MET A 186 4.04 9.10 -8.21
CA MET A 186 3.20 8.04 -8.75
C MET A 186 2.25 7.47 -7.69
N ARG A 187 0.94 7.52 -7.95
CA ARG A 187 -0.08 6.89 -7.09
C ARG A 187 -0.25 5.39 -7.39
N GLY A 188 0.84 4.68 -7.63
CA GLY A 188 0.89 3.26 -7.96
C GLY A 188 2.17 2.59 -7.45
N GLY A 189 2.30 1.30 -7.73
CA GLY A 189 3.54 0.55 -7.54
C GLY A 189 4.14 0.23 -8.91
N TYR A 190 5.43 -0.04 -8.93
CA TYR A 190 6.16 -0.49 -10.11
C TYR A 190 7.38 -1.30 -9.67
N ASP A 191 7.96 -2.07 -10.58
CA ASP A 191 9.07 -2.98 -10.28
C ASP A 191 10.27 -2.29 -9.62
N GLY A 192 10.59 -1.07 -10.03
CA GLY A 192 11.69 -0.30 -9.46
C GLY A 192 11.57 -0.03 -7.96
N ALA A 193 10.34 0.10 -7.44
CA ALA A 193 10.12 0.24 -6.00
C ALA A 193 10.55 -1.02 -5.23
N VAL A 194 10.25 -2.20 -5.77
CA VAL A 194 10.69 -3.49 -5.18
C VAL A 194 12.19 -3.69 -5.31
N LEU A 195 12.76 -3.40 -6.48
CA LEU A 195 14.20 -3.52 -6.73
C LEU A 195 14.99 -2.59 -5.81
N SER A 196 14.50 -1.36 -5.60
CA SER A 196 15.14 -0.39 -4.70
C SER A 196 15.14 -0.86 -3.25
N GLN A 197 14.07 -1.48 -2.77
CA GLN A 197 14.04 -2.10 -1.44
C GLN A 197 15.04 -3.25 -1.28
N LYS A 198 15.38 -3.93 -2.37
CA LYS A 198 16.37 -5.02 -2.40
C LYS A 198 17.81 -4.53 -2.54
N GLY A 199 18.03 -3.21 -2.54
CA GLY A 199 19.35 -2.58 -2.57
C GLY A 199 19.82 -2.13 -3.96
N LEU A 200 18.94 -2.15 -4.98
CA LEU A 200 19.23 -1.61 -6.30
C LEU A 200 18.42 -0.32 -6.52
N PRO A 201 18.96 0.88 -6.24
CA PRO A 201 18.26 2.13 -6.47
C PRO A 201 17.75 2.22 -7.91
N CYS A 202 16.42 2.26 -8.10
CA CYS A 202 15.81 2.07 -9.41
C CYS A 202 14.59 2.99 -9.62
N PRO A 203 14.81 4.29 -9.92
CA PRO A 203 13.73 5.17 -10.32
C PRO A 203 13.17 4.78 -11.69
N ASN A 204 11.99 5.32 -12.05
CA ASN A 204 11.34 5.04 -13.32
C ASN A 204 11.42 6.23 -14.27
N ILE A 205 11.78 5.98 -15.52
CA ILE A 205 11.79 6.95 -16.60
C ILE A 205 10.68 6.60 -17.61
N PHE A 206 10.31 7.58 -18.44
CA PHE A 206 9.28 7.42 -19.48
C PHE A 206 9.66 6.36 -20.53
N THR A 207 8.65 5.81 -21.20
CA THR A 207 8.77 4.88 -22.34
C THR A 207 8.35 5.54 -23.64
#